data_da4ef04ef1929690fd2aca0ad4a100e5
#
_entry.id   da4ef04ef1929690fd2aca0ad4a100e5
#
_cell.length_a   1.000
_cell.length_b   1.000
_cell.length_c   1.000
_cell.angle_alpha   90.00
_cell.angle_beta   90.00
_cell.angle_gamma   90.00
#
_symmetry.space_group_name_H-M   'P 1'
#
loop_
_entity.id
_entity.type
_entity.pdbx_description
1 polymer ?
#
loop_
_entity_poly.entity_id
_entity_poly.type
_entity_poly.pdbx_seq_one_letter_code
_entity_poly.pdbx_strand_id
1 'polypeptide(L)'
;MAVRRKPKVHVAAQEMTTGAAVVEALIAHGLDTLYAVPGVHNDHFFDALYHASNRIKTVHSRHEQGCAYMALGAALATGKPQAYAVVPGPGLLNSGSALLTAYSMNAPVLALFGQIPNADIGKGFGHLHEIRDQAGIISRLVDFSARIEGPHDAGSLTAKAFRAMANGRPGPAALECAMDIWGVRGKVTPVVPLPPRRRPIDETAVRKAAKVLGTAKRVLIVVGGGAQDASAEVTQISEMLQAPVLSYRRGRGVLSDRSPFSVNLPIGRDLWGEADAVLAIGTKLNPMTAWGIDKKLLVVRLDADPEEPARYRKPAVSLIGDAAPVLRKLIDALAKTNIKRVSRREEMQERQAAMRKRLAKLAPQLGFLDAIRAELPEDGIFVDEVTQLGFAARLGFPVYKPRTFLSPGFQDNLGWGYATALGAQHARSDVPVLSINGDGGFLYTSNELATAVHHKIPLTAIVFVDGAFGNVKRIQQEHYGNRLIASDLTNPDFMRYAESFGARAERAADPAALRTALRRCLAAREPSLIVVPVEAMPSPWEFIHMPRNRDV
;
A
#
# COMPACT_ATOMS: atom_id res chain seq x y z
N MET A 1 23.85 36.45 -13.65
CA MET A 1 24.27 35.17 -14.23
C MET A 1 23.14 34.58 -15.06
N ALA A 2 23.33 34.51 -16.37
CA ALA A 2 22.31 34.02 -17.30
C ALA A 2 22.13 32.49 -17.14
N VAL A 3 20.93 32.05 -16.82
CA VAL A 3 20.57 30.64 -16.77
C VAL A 3 20.67 30.07 -18.18
N ARG A 4 21.72 29.29 -18.46
CA ARG A 4 21.83 28.51 -19.70
C ARG A 4 20.65 27.53 -19.78
N ARG A 5 19.68 27.82 -20.65
CA ARG A 5 18.66 26.84 -21.04
C ARG A 5 19.35 25.64 -21.69
N LYS A 6 19.20 24.46 -21.11
CA LYS A 6 19.65 23.22 -21.77
C LYS A 6 19.00 23.15 -23.17
N PRO A 7 19.74 22.73 -24.21
CA PRO A 7 19.20 22.58 -25.55
C PRO A 7 18.01 21.62 -25.52
N LYS A 8 16.91 22.00 -26.13
CA LYS A 8 15.79 21.10 -26.41
C LYS A 8 16.30 20.05 -27.39
N VAL A 9 16.43 18.81 -26.94
CA VAL A 9 16.65 17.69 -27.85
C VAL A 9 15.40 17.57 -28.70
N HIS A 10 15.45 17.97 -29.96
CA HIS A 10 14.38 17.72 -30.91
C HIS A 10 14.43 16.24 -31.30
N VAL A 11 13.62 15.43 -30.64
CA VAL A 11 13.38 14.05 -31.07
C VAL A 11 12.39 14.11 -32.23
N ALA A 12 12.77 13.57 -33.39
CA ALA A 12 11.91 13.57 -34.57
C ALA A 12 10.60 12.78 -34.29
N ALA A 13 9.50 13.28 -34.85
CA ALA A 13 8.23 12.56 -34.80
C ALA A 13 8.35 11.26 -35.59
N GLN A 14 7.79 10.17 -35.03
CA GLN A 14 7.77 8.83 -35.64
C GLN A 14 6.32 8.43 -35.91
N GLU A 15 6.10 7.68 -36.98
CA GLU A 15 4.78 7.14 -37.27
C GLU A 15 4.56 5.85 -36.49
N MET A 16 3.54 5.82 -35.63
CA MET A 16 3.21 4.65 -34.82
C MET A 16 1.73 4.57 -34.51
N THR A 17 1.26 3.43 -34.03
CA THR A 17 -0.12 3.26 -33.56
C THR A 17 -0.32 3.96 -32.21
N THR A 18 -1.57 4.23 -31.85
CA THR A 18 -1.94 4.73 -30.51
C THR A 18 -1.43 3.81 -29.42
N GLY A 19 -1.61 2.49 -29.60
CA GLY A 19 -1.09 1.46 -28.66
C GLY A 19 0.42 1.55 -28.49
N ALA A 20 1.18 1.65 -29.59
CA ALA A 20 2.63 1.81 -29.54
C ALA A 20 3.04 3.12 -28.83
N ALA A 21 2.31 4.23 -29.08
CA ALA A 21 2.59 5.49 -28.43
C ALA A 21 2.39 5.44 -26.90
N VAL A 22 1.38 4.71 -26.43
CA VAL A 22 1.18 4.46 -24.99
C VAL A 22 2.31 3.59 -24.42
N VAL A 23 2.67 2.49 -25.08
CA VAL A 23 3.76 1.60 -24.63
C VAL A 23 5.08 2.35 -24.53
N GLU A 24 5.44 3.16 -25.54
CA GLU A 24 6.65 3.99 -25.49
C GLU A 24 6.60 5.01 -24.35
N ALA A 25 5.43 5.59 -24.08
CA ALA A 25 5.25 6.50 -22.97
C ALA A 25 5.41 5.79 -21.59
N LEU A 26 4.89 4.57 -21.43
CA LEU A 26 5.08 3.77 -20.22
C LEU A 26 6.57 3.49 -19.96
N ILE A 27 7.29 3.06 -21.00
CA ILE A 27 8.74 2.80 -20.93
C ILE A 27 9.52 4.08 -20.60
N ALA A 28 9.17 5.21 -21.24
CA ALA A 28 9.81 6.50 -20.96
C ALA A 28 9.63 6.95 -19.50
N HIS A 29 8.54 6.53 -18.83
CA HIS A 29 8.29 6.78 -17.41
C HIS A 29 8.92 5.72 -16.48
N GLY A 30 9.72 4.81 -17.02
CA GLY A 30 10.51 3.84 -16.26
C GLY A 30 9.77 2.57 -15.89
N LEU A 31 8.66 2.24 -16.56
CA LEU A 31 8.03 0.94 -16.41
C LEU A 31 8.75 -0.10 -17.26
N ASP A 32 9.13 -1.19 -16.63
CA ASP A 32 9.71 -2.41 -17.22
C ASP A 32 8.74 -3.60 -17.17
N THR A 33 7.60 -3.41 -16.51
CA THR A 33 6.57 -4.42 -16.29
C THR A 33 5.18 -3.81 -16.44
N LEU A 34 4.28 -4.56 -17.11
CA LEU A 34 2.85 -4.30 -17.15
C LEU A 34 2.10 -5.55 -16.69
N TYR A 35 1.24 -5.41 -15.69
CA TYR A 35 0.31 -6.47 -15.30
C TYR A 35 -0.92 -6.40 -16.20
N ALA A 36 -1.44 -7.52 -16.71
CA ALA A 36 -2.51 -7.44 -17.69
C ALA A 36 -3.39 -8.70 -17.76
N VAL A 37 -4.63 -8.50 -18.20
CA VAL A 37 -5.50 -9.57 -18.70
C VAL A 37 -5.87 -9.21 -20.14
N PRO A 38 -5.49 -10.03 -21.14
CA PRO A 38 -5.78 -9.74 -22.55
C PRO A 38 -7.27 -9.90 -22.87
N GLY A 39 -7.71 -9.22 -23.94
CA GLY A 39 -9.04 -9.37 -24.50
C GLY A 39 -9.23 -8.46 -25.70
N VAL A 40 -10.21 -8.79 -26.56
CA VAL A 40 -10.39 -8.22 -27.90
C VAL A 40 -10.42 -6.70 -27.98
N HIS A 41 -10.85 -6.01 -26.92
CA HIS A 41 -10.88 -4.54 -26.89
C HIS A 41 -9.47 -3.93 -26.77
N ASN A 42 -8.44 -4.75 -26.49
CA ASN A 42 -7.06 -4.31 -26.30
C ASN A 42 -6.09 -4.99 -27.28
N ASP A 43 -6.55 -5.71 -28.30
CA ASP A 43 -5.70 -6.50 -29.21
C ASP A 43 -4.58 -5.66 -29.82
N HIS A 44 -4.85 -4.50 -30.38
CA HIS A 44 -3.82 -3.62 -30.91
C HIS A 44 -2.84 -3.08 -29.86
N PHE A 45 -3.28 -2.94 -28.61
CA PHE A 45 -2.38 -2.57 -27.51
C PHE A 45 -1.47 -3.75 -27.12
N PHE A 46 -2.00 -4.98 -27.10
CA PHE A 46 -1.20 -6.17 -26.83
C PHE A 46 -0.22 -6.48 -27.97
N ASP A 47 -0.58 -6.21 -29.22
CA ASP A 47 0.33 -6.27 -30.37
C ASP A 47 1.51 -5.29 -30.19
N ALA A 48 1.24 -4.06 -29.76
CA ALA A 48 2.28 -3.08 -29.43
C ALA A 48 3.18 -3.53 -28.27
N LEU A 49 2.64 -4.20 -27.24
CA LEU A 49 3.42 -4.80 -26.13
C LEU A 49 4.30 -5.93 -26.62
N TYR A 50 3.82 -6.76 -27.57
CA TYR A 50 4.63 -7.83 -28.18
C TYR A 50 5.87 -7.23 -28.84
N HIS A 51 5.73 -6.20 -29.65
CA HIS A 51 6.84 -5.54 -30.33
C HIS A 51 7.83 -4.84 -29.37
N ALA A 52 7.41 -4.51 -28.14
CA ALA A 52 8.23 -3.91 -27.09
C ALA A 52 8.67 -4.90 -26.01
N SER A 53 8.45 -6.21 -26.17
CA SER A 53 8.61 -7.24 -25.14
C SER A 53 10.04 -7.39 -24.59
N ASN A 54 11.04 -6.90 -25.31
CA ASN A 54 12.43 -6.84 -24.85
C ASN A 54 12.70 -5.66 -23.89
N ARG A 55 11.76 -4.70 -23.74
CA ARG A 55 11.89 -3.50 -22.90
C ARG A 55 10.85 -3.41 -21.80
N ILE A 56 9.67 -3.98 -22.00
CA ILE A 56 8.60 -4.07 -21.03
C ILE A 56 8.00 -5.47 -21.02
N LYS A 57 8.00 -6.12 -19.87
CA LYS A 57 7.43 -7.46 -19.69
C LYS A 57 5.95 -7.37 -19.42
N THR A 58 5.16 -8.23 -20.05
CA THR A 58 3.74 -8.39 -19.72
C THR A 58 3.58 -9.59 -18.79
N VAL A 59 3.08 -9.36 -17.59
CA VAL A 59 2.75 -10.38 -16.59
C VAL A 59 1.24 -10.54 -16.56
N HIS A 60 0.74 -11.63 -17.16
CA HIS A 60 -0.69 -11.87 -17.19
C HIS A 60 -1.17 -12.64 -15.95
N SER A 61 -2.30 -12.22 -15.41
CA SER A 61 -3.01 -12.90 -14.32
C SER A 61 -4.20 -13.70 -14.85
N ARG A 62 -4.90 -14.38 -13.96
CA ARG A 62 -6.11 -15.15 -14.30
C ARG A 62 -7.40 -14.35 -14.12
N HIS A 63 -7.34 -13.30 -13.33
CA HIS A 63 -8.48 -12.44 -13.04
C HIS A 63 -8.04 -10.97 -12.93
N GLU A 64 -8.87 -10.04 -13.34
CA GLU A 64 -8.55 -8.61 -13.35
C GLU A 64 -8.32 -8.05 -11.95
N GLN A 65 -9.00 -8.59 -10.95
CA GLN A 65 -8.75 -8.27 -9.54
C GLN A 65 -7.31 -8.63 -9.13
N GLY A 66 -6.86 -9.85 -9.48
CA GLY A 66 -5.48 -10.30 -9.26
C GLY A 66 -4.47 -9.40 -9.95
N CYS A 67 -4.73 -9.08 -11.22
CA CYS A 67 -3.93 -8.17 -12.03
C CYS A 67 -3.71 -6.82 -11.35
N ALA A 68 -4.80 -6.17 -10.93
CA ALA A 68 -4.76 -4.86 -10.30
C ALA A 68 -4.10 -4.89 -8.90
N TYR A 69 -4.32 -5.96 -8.10
CA TYR A 69 -3.61 -6.15 -6.83
C TYR A 69 -2.12 -6.40 -7.01
N MET A 70 -1.70 -7.10 -8.07
CA MET A 70 -0.26 -7.25 -8.37
C MET A 70 0.38 -5.89 -8.68
N ALA A 71 -0.25 -5.04 -9.48
CA ALA A 71 0.22 -3.68 -9.73
C ALA A 71 0.29 -2.85 -8.42
N LEU A 72 -0.72 -2.97 -7.56
CA LEU A 72 -0.73 -2.33 -6.24
C LEU A 72 0.41 -2.83 -5.35
N GLY A 73 0.62 -4.14 -5.25
CA GLY A 73 1.69 -4.73 -4.45
C GLY A 73 3.08 -4.28 -4.90
N ALA A 74 3.31 -4.27 -6.21
CA ALA A 74 4.54 -3.75 -6.80
C ALA A 74 4.76 -2.27 -6.49
N ALA A 75 3.71 -1.43 -6.59
CA ALA A 75 3.79 -0.01 -6.27
C ALA A 75 4.11 0.23 -4.78
N LEU A 76 3.50 -0.53 -3.87
CA LEU A 76 3.74 -0.41 -2.43
C LEU A 76 5.15 -0.85 -2.02
N ALA A 77 5.62 -1.96 -2.58
CA ALA A 77 6.93 -2.53 -2.26
C ALA A 77 8.09 -1.68 -2.80
N THR A 78 7.89 -1.05 -3.96
CA THR A 78 8.95 -0.25 -4.63
C THR A 78 8.84 1.25 -4.34
N GLY A 79 7.65 1.76 -4.00
CA GLY A 79 7.35 3.19 -3.93
C GLY A 79 7.32 3.88 -5.30
N LYS A 80 7.31 3.11 -6.39
CA LYS A 80 7.33 3.63 -7.77
C LYS A 80 5.97 3.40 -8.44
N PRO A 81 5.60 4.23 -9.43
CA PRO A 81 4.42 3.98 -10.25
C PRO A 81 4.45 2.59 -10.89
N GLN A 82 3.29 1.95 -10.93
CA GLN A 82 3.07 0.67 -11.61
C GLN A 82 1.81 0.76 -12.47
N ALA A 83 1.65 -0.14 -13.42
CA ALA A 83 0.49 -0.12 -14.30
C ALA A 83 -0.13 -1.51 -14.50
N TYR A 84 -1.44 -1.51 -14.76
CA TYR A 84 -2.14 -2.69 -15.24
C TYR A 84 -3.08 -2.35 -16.39
N ALA A 85 -3.42 -3.36 -17.21
CA ALA A 85 -4.31 -3.22 -18.36
C ALA A 85 -5.37 -4.32 -18.40
N VAL A 86 -6.64 -3.93 -18.59
CA VAL A 86 -7.79 -4.84 -18.67
C VAL A 86 -8.83 -4.31 -19.67
N VAL A 87 -9.76 -5.17 -20.08
CA VAL A 87 -10.88 -4.85 -20.96
C VAL A 87 -11.92 -3.96 -20.27
N PRO A 88 -12.83 -3.31 -21.05
CA PRO A 88 -13.92 -2.50 -20.47
C PRO A 88 -14.95 -3.35 -19.70
N GLY A 89 -15.94 -2.70 -19.15
CA GLY A 89 -17.09 -3.32 -18.48
C GLY A 89 -16.68 -4.28 -17.36
N PRO A 90 -16.82 -5.60 -17.54
CA PRO A 90 -16.43 -6.58 -16.52
C PRO A 90 -14.99 -6.45 -16.05
N GLY A 91 -14.04 -6.20 -16.95
CA GLY A 91 -12.63 -6.09 -16.58
C GLY A 91 -12.35 -4.88 -15.67
N LEU A 92 -12.97 -3.73 -15.97
CA LEU A 92 -12.93 -2.58 -15.08
C LEU A 92 -13.56 -2.90 -13.72
N LEU A 93 -14.78 -3.45 -13.72
CA LEU A 93 -15.53 -3.71 -12.49
C LEU A 93 -14.83 -4.75 -11.59
N ASN A 94 -14.30 -5.82 -12.19
CA ASN A 94 -13.52 -6.82 -11.46
C ASN A 94 -12.26 -6.25 -10.83
N SER A 95 -11.57 -5.30 -11.48
CA SER A 95 -10.40 -4.62 -10.95
C SER A 95 -10.72 -3.51 -9.94
N GLY A 96 -11.98 -3.08 -9.84
CA GLY A 96 -12.44 -1.92 -9.08
C GLY A 96 -12.08 -1.97 -7.58
N SER A 97 -12.19 -3.13 -6.95
CA SER A 97 -11.83 -3.34 -5.55
C SER A 97 -10.34 -3.05 -5.27
N ALA A 98 -9.46 -3.51 -6.16
CA ALA A 98 -8.03 -3.25 -6.04
C ALA A 98 -7.69 -1.78 -6.32
N LEU A 99 -8.37 -1.16 -7.30
CA LEU A 99 -8.18 0.25 -7.63
C LEU A 99 -8.66 1.16 -6.48
N LEU A 100 -9.78 0.83 -5.85
CA LEU A 100 -10.26 1.52 -4.65
C LEU A 100 -9.29 1.35 -3.46
N THR A 101 -8.67 0.18 -3.34
CA THR A 101 -7.62 -0.05 -2.34
C THR A 101 -6.38 0.81 -2.65
N ALA A 102 -5.97 0.92 -3.92
CA ALA A 102 -4.88 1.82 -4.34
C ALA A 102 -5.19 3.29 -3.98
N TYR A 103 -6.42 3.75 -4.21
CA TYR A 103 -6.88 5.07 -3.76
C TYR A 103 -6.75 5.24 -2.25
N SER A 104 -7.25 4.26 -1.46
CA SER A 104 -7.21 4.32 0.00
C SER A 104 -5.80 4.35 0.56
N MET A 105 -4.86 3.76 -0.16
CA MET A 105 -3.45 3.62 0.23
C MET A 105 -2.55 4.71 -0.38
N ASN A 106 -3.09 5.60 -1.18
CA ASN A 106 -2.32 6.59 -1.94
C ASN A 106 -1.19 5.92 -2.76
N ALA A 107 -1.51 4.83 -3.44
CA ALA A 107 -0.56 4.08 -4.24
C ALA A 107 -0.58 4.57 -5.70
N PRO A 108 0.57 4.84 -6.32
CA PRO A 108 0.65 5.32 -7.69
C PRO A 108 0.45 4.16 -8.68
N VAL A 109 -0.80 3.82 -8.96
CA VAL A 109 -1.19 2.75 -9.90
C VAL A 109 -1.90 3.37 -11.09
N LEU A 110 -1.39 3.12 -12.29
CA LEU A 110 -2.04 3.48 -13.55
C LEU A 110 -2.89 2.31 -14.06
N ALA A 111 -4.19 2.55 -14.19
CA ALA A 111 -5.12 1.63 -14.83
C ALA A 111 -5.30 1.98 -16.31
N LEU A 112 -5.14 1.01 -17.19
CA LEU A 112 -5.41 1.14 -18.62
C LEU A 112 -6.62 0.29 -18.97
N PHE A 113 -7.70 0.93 -19.42
CA PHE A 113 -8.94 0.28 -19.77
C PHE A 113 -9.19 0.34 -21.27
N GLY A 114 -9.57 -0.80 -21.84
CA GLY A 114 -10.21 -0.78 -23.15
C GLY A 114 -11.57 -0.08 -23.13
N GLN A 115 -12.13 0.18 -24.31
CA GLN A 115 -13.49 0.67 -24.48
C GLN A 115 -14.09 0.07 -25.77
N ILE A 116 -15.41 0.03 -25.87
CA ILE A 116 -16.14 -0.32 -27.08
C ILE A 116 -15.77 0.64 -28.23
N PRO A 117 -16.16 0.39 -29.50
CA PRO A 117 -15.86 1.28 -30.60
C PRO A 117 -16.23 2.73 -30.30
N ASN A 118 -15.33 3.66 -30.61
CA ASN A 118 -15.43 5.07 -30.20
C ASN A 118 -16.73 5.73 -30.65
N ALA A 119 -17.17 5.45 -31.87
CA ALA A 119 -18.41 6.01 -32.44
C ALA A 119 -19.68 5.56 -31.70
N ASP A 120 -19.64 4.46 -30.94
CA ASP A 120 -20.80 3.83 -30.32
C ASP A 120 -20.91 4.06 -28.81
N ILE A 121 -19.90 4.69 -28.22
CA ILE A 121 -19.89 5.00 -26.78
C ILE A 121 -21.11 5.84 -26.40
N GLY A 122 -21.88 5.35 -25.43
CA GLY A 122 -23.09 6.02 -24.92
C GLY A 122 -24.36 5.80 -25.70
N LYS A 123 -24.34 5.02 -26.82
CA LYS A 123 -25.53 4.73 -27.62
C LYS A 123 -26.38 3.58 -27.11
N GLY A 124 -25.82 2.68 -26.29
CA GLY A 124 -26.54 1.55 -25.71
C GLY A 124 -26.91 0.48 -26.75
N PHE A 125 -26.01 0.17 -27.67
CA PHE A 125 -26.24 -0.82 -28.74
C PHE A 125 -26.05 -2.26 -28.27
N GLY A 126 -25.56 -2.48 -27.03
CA GLY A 126 -25.32 -3.82 -26.50
C GLY A 126 -24.04 -4.45 -27.05
N HIS A 127 -23.01 -3.64 -27.28
CA HIS A 127 -21.70 -4.15 -27.62
C HIS A 127 -21.13 -5.04 -26.51
N LEU A 128 -20.27 -5.99 -26.89
CA LEU A 128 -19.53 -6.80 -25.93
C LEU A 128 -18.82 -5.89 -24.92
N HIS A 129 -19.04 -6.14 -23.61
CA HIS A 129 -18.47 -5.39 -22.51
C HIS A 129 -18.92 -3.91 -22.41
N GLU A 130 -19.96 -3.51 -23.14
CA GLU A 130 -20.51 -2.16 -23.02
C GLU A 130 -21.03 -1.91 -21.60
N ILE A 131 -20.69 -0.75 -21.06
CA ILE A 131 -21.23 -0.24 -19.79
C ILE A 131 -21.70 1.19 -20.01
N ARG A 132 -22.83 1.57 -19.43
CA ARG A 132 -23.53 2.83 -19.71
C ARG A 132 -22.64 4.06 -19.60
N ASP A 133 -21.80 4.15 -18.56
CA ASP A 133 -20.91 5.29 -18.29
C ASP A 133 -19.61 4.80 -17.65
N GLN A 134 -18.69 4.28 -18.47
CA GLN A 134 -17.39 3.82 -17.99
C GLN A 134 -16.55 4.96 -17.41
N ALA A 135 -16.50 6.09 -18.09
CA ALA A 135 -15.73 7.26 -17.67
C ALA A 135 -16.20 7.80 -16.30
N GLY A 136 -17.53 7.83 -16.10
CA GLY A 136 -18.11 8.21 -14.81
C GLY A 136 -17.72 7.29 -13.67
N ILE A 137 -17.71 5.96 -13.89
CA ILE A 137 -17.25 4.98 -12.89
C ILE A 137 -15.77 5.20 -12.58
N ILE A 138 -14.92 5.28 -13.60
CA ILE A 138 -13.47 5.47 -13.45
C ILE A 138 -13.19 6.74 -12.63
N SER A 139 -13.86 7.85 -12.93
CA SER A 139 -13.64 9.13 -12.26
C SER A 139 -13.92 9.13 -10.77
N ARG A 140 -14.65 8.13 -10.24
CA ARG A 140 -14.93 7.96 -8.80
C ARG A 140 -13.90 7.10 -8.09
N LEU A 141 -13.05 6.40 -8.84
CA LEU A 141 -12.06 5.45 -8.29
C LEU A 141 -10.63 6.01 -8.32
N VAL A 142 -10.36 7.06 -9.11
CA VAL A 142 -9.03 7.60 -9.33
C VAL A 142 -8.97 9.13 -9.20
N ASP A 143 -7.75 9.65 -8.97
CA ASP A 143 -7.52 11.11 -8.86
C ASP A 143 -7.39 11.80 -10.24
N PHE A 144 -7.09 11.04 -11.29
CA PHE A 144 -6.98 11.53 -12.65
C PHE A 144 -7.48 10.46 -13.64
N SER A 145 -8.34 10.84 -14.54
CA SER A 145 -8.74 9.99 -15.66
C SER A 145 -8.85 10.77 -16.96
N ALA A 146 -8.61 10.10 -18.09
CA ALA A 146 -8.78 10.67 -19.42
C ALA A 146 -9.04 9.56 -20.44
N ARG A 147 -9.69 9.93 -21.56
CA ARG A 147 -9.81 9.08 -22.75
C ARG A 147 -8.76 9.49 -23.78
N ILE A 148 -8.11 8.48 -24.36
CA ILE A 148 -7.17 8.63 -25.46
C ILE A 148 -7.96 8.61 -26.76
N GLU A 149 -7.84 9.67 -27.55
CA GLU A 149 -8.58 9.87 -28.81
C GLU A 149 -7.73 9.51 -30.04
N GLY A 150 -6.42 9.27 -29.85
CA GLY A 150 -5.54 8.89 -30.96
C GLY A 150 -4.04 8.97 -30.62
N PRO A 151 -3.18 8.70 -31.61
CA PRO A 151 -1.74 8.73 -31.40
C PRO A 151 -1.21 10.12 -31.01
N HIS A 152 -1.92 11.19 -31.38
CA HIS A 152 -1.51 12.57 -31.13
C HIS A 152 -1.56 12.99 -29.65
N ASP A 153 -2.41 12.36 -28.84
CA ASP A 153 -2.59 12.70 -27.42
C ASP A 153 -2.12 11.58 -26.46
N ALA A 154 -1.93 10.36 -26.96
CA ALA A 154 -1.56 9.17 -26.18
C ALA A 154 -0.37 9.42 -25.23
N GLY A 155 0.76 9.90 -25.75
CA GLY A 155 1.95 10.20 -24.95
C GLY A 155 1.71 11.32 -23.94
N SER A 156 1.03 12.40 -24.34
CA SER A 156 0.76 13.54 -23.47
C SER A 156 -0.19 13.20 -22.32
N LEU A 157 -1.22 12.39 -22.56
CA LEU A 157 -2.15 11.94 -21.53
C LEU A 157 -1.48 10.96 -20.57
N THR A 158 -0.65 10.06 -21.10
CA THR A 158 0.17 9.17 -20.24
C THR A 158 1.07 9.98 -19.33
N ALA A 159 1.81 10.97 -19.85
CA ALA A 159 2.66 11.83 -19.01
C ALA A 159 1.88 12.64 -17.97
N LYS A 160 0.65 13.09 -18.31
CA LYS A 160 -0.24 13.77 -17.35
C LYS A 160 -0.70 12.81 -16.24
N ALA A 161 -1.02 11.55 -16.57
CA ALA A 161 -1.41 10.52 -15.61
C ALA A 161 -0.25 10.23 -14.63
N PHE A 162 0.97 10.00 -15.11
CA PHE A 162 2.14 9.81 -14.27
C PHE A 162 2.42 11.01 -13.37
N ARG A 163 2.31 12.22 -13.90
CA ARG A 163 2.46 13.43 -13.09
C ARG A 163 1.36 13.56 -12.05
N ALA A 164 0.12 13.23 -12.37
CA ALA A 164 -0.99 13.25 -11.41
C ALA A 164 -0.75 12.28 -10.25
N MET A 165 -0.30 11.05 -10.55
CA MET A 165 0.06 10.05 -9.53
C MET A 165 1.18 10.49 -8.58
N ALA A 166 2.04 11.42 -9.00
CA ALA A 166 3.20 11.89 -8.24
C ALA A 166 3.04 13.29 -7.64
N ASN A 167 1.96 14.02 -7.96
CA ASN A 167 1.74 15.38 -7.48
C ASN A 167 1.08 15.39 -6.10
N GLY A 168 1.74 16.07 -5.14
CA GLY A 168 1.17 16.21 -3.80
C GLY A 168 0.93 14.84 -3.17
N ARG A 169 -0.33 14.55 -2.81
CA ARG A 169 -0.72 13.23 -2.31
C ARG A 169 -0.73 12.23 -3.48
N PRO A 170 0.07 11.17 -3.44
CA PRO A 170 0.04 10.14 -4.45
C PRO A 170 -1.32 9.43 -4.52
N GLY A 171 -1.68 8.94 -5.70
CA GLY A 171 -2.93 8.20 -5.88
C GLY A 171 -2.99 7.51 -7.24
N PRO A 172 -4.02 6.70 -7.51
CA PRO A 172 -4.18 6.03 -8.78
C PRO A 172 -4.64 6.99 -9.87
N ALA A 173 -4.30 6.66 -11.11
CA ALA A 173 -4.78 7.31 -12.32
C ALA A 173 -5.32 6.28 -13.30
N ALA A 174 -6.14 6.70 -14.26
CA ALA A 174 -6.64 5.81 -15.29
C ALA A 174 -6.67 6.48 -16.67
N LEU A 175 -6.44 5.67 -17.69
CA LEU A 175 -6.65 6.03 -19.09
C LEU A 175 -7.55 4.99 -19.73
N GLU A 176 -8.53 5.40 -20.51
CA GLU A 176 -9.32 4.52 -21.36
C GLU A 176 -9.04 4.80 -22.84
N CYS A 177 -9.13 3.77 -23.67
CA CYS A 177 -8.98 3.91 -25.11
C CYS A 177 -9.91 2.95 -25.84
N ALA A 178 -10.64 3.43 -26.83
CA ALA A 178 -11.55 2.62 -27.62
C ALA A 178 -10.78 1.61 -28.49
N MET A 179 -11.40 0.44 -28.71
CA MET A 179 -10.76 -0.68 -29.40
C MET A 179 -10.29 -0.35 -30.82
N ASP A 180 -11.05 0.48 -31.54
CA ASP A 180 -10.74 0.97 -32.88
C ASP A 180 -9.68 2.08 -32.87
N ILE A 181 -9.52 2.79 -31.77
CA ILE A 181 -8.52 3.86 -31.61
C ILE A 181 -7.11 3.31 -31.33
N TRP A 182 -6.98 2.17 -30.62
CA TRP A 182 -5.67 1.58 -30.32
C TRP A 182 -4.81 1.32 -31.58
N GLY A 183 -5.46 0.96 -32.71
CA GLY A 183 -4.79 0.67 -33.98
C GLY A 183 -4.55 1.89 -34.88
N VAL A 184 -5.13 3.04 -34.59
CA VAL A 184 -4.96 4.26 -35.41
C VAL A 184 -3.50 4.69 -35.46
N ARG A 185 -3.00 4.92 -36.67
CA ARG A 185 -1.62 5.37 -36.92
C ARG A 185 -1.52 6.87 -37.08
N GLY A 186 -0.41 7.43 -36.67
CA GLY A 186 -0.13 8.84 -36.85
C GLY A 186 1.27 9.25 -36.39
N LYS A 187 1.64 10.49 -36.64
CA LYS A 187 2.92 11.05 -36.21
C LYS A 187 2.89 11.36 -34.72
N VAL A 188 3.79 10.74 -33.96
CA VAL A 188 3.93 10.89 -32.51
C VAL A 188 5.30 11.47 -32.19
N THR A 189 5.34 12.53 -31.43
CA THR A 189 6.59 13.00 -30.82
C THR A 189 6.81 12.22 -29.54
N PRO A 190 7.99 11.58 -29.35
CA PRO A 190 8.31 10.87 -28.13
C PRO A 190 8.09 11.74 -26.89
N VAL A 191 7.44 11.14 -25.89
CA VAL A 191 7.09 11.87 -24.67
C VAL A 191 8.30 12.01 -23.75
N VAL A 192 8.42 13.20 -23.15
CA VAL A 192 9.37 13.45 -22.05
C VAL A 192 8.56 13.41 -20.75
N PRO A 193 8.99 12.61 -19.76
CA PRO A 193 8.33 12.55 -18.45
C PRO A 193 8.16 13.96 -17.84
N LEU A 194 6.96 14.25 -17.39
CA LEU A 194 6.66 15.52 -16.74
C LEU A 194 7.10 15.46 -15.27
N PRO A 195 7.94 16.37 -14.80
CA PRO A 195 8.35 16.39 -13.40
C PRO A 195 7.14 16.63 -12.49
N PRO A 196 7.11 16.05 -11.30
CA PRO A 196 6.08 16.36 -10.32
C PRO A 196 6.15 17.84 -9.91
N ARG A 197 4.99 18.43 -9.68
CA ARG A 197 4.88 19.81 -9.20
C ARG A 197 5.10 19.82 -7.70
N ARG A 198 6.27 20.22 -7.25
CA ARG A 198 6.58 20.37 -5.83
C ARG A 198 6.18 21.75 -5.34
N ARG A 199 5.55 21.82 -4.18
CA ARG A 199 5.24 23.07 -3.51
C ARG A 199 6.51 23.63 -2.85
N PRO A 200 6.74 24.97 -2.88
CA PRO A 200 7.75 25.59 -2.07
C PRO A 200 7.50 25.33 -0.58
N ILE A 201 8.57 25.10 0.17
CA ILE A 201 8.47 24.87 1.62
C ILE A 201 8.23 26.23 2.31
N ASP A 202 7.18 26.30 3.15
CA ASP A 202 6.91 27.48 3.96
C ASP A 202 7.87 27.51 5.17
N GLU A 203 8.96 28.27 5.02
CA GLU A 203 9.97 28.45 6.07
C GLU A 203 9.40 29.10 7.35
N THR A 204 8.32 29.88 7.24
CA THR A 204 7.68 30.49 8.42
C THR A 204 6.90 29.44 9.20
N ALA A 205 6.17 28.57 8.51
CA ALA A 205 5.51 27.43 9.14
C ALA A 205 6.53 26.47 9.78
N VAL A 206 7.66 26.21 9.12
CA VAL A 206 8.75 25.37 9.67
C VAL A 206 9.29 25.98 10.98
N ARG A 207 9.59 27.29 11.02
CA ARG A 207 10.04 27.94 12.26
C ARG A 207 9.00 27.89 13.38
N LYS A 208 7.72 28.07 13.06
CA LYS A 208 6.62 27.93 14.04
C LYS A 208 6.53 26.50 14.57
N ALA A 209 6.62 25.49 13.69
CA ALA A 209 6.63 24.09 14.08
C ALA A 209 7.83 23.76 14.98
N ALA A 210 9.03 24.22 14.63
CA ALA A 210 10.23 24.04 15.44
C ALA A 210 10.08 24.68 16.83
N LYS A 211 9.47 25.86 16.95
CA LYS A 211 9.21 26.49 18.24
C LYS A 211 8.23 25.65 19.08
N VAL A 212 7.10 25.19 18.49
CA VAL A 212 6.11 24.37 19.19
C VAL A 212 6.74 23.07 19.70
N LEU A 213 7.42 22.34 18.82
CA LEU A 213 8.00 21.03 19.15
C LEU A 213 9.25 21.15 20.02
N GLY A 214 10.10 22.16 19.76
CA GLY A 214 11.35 22.37 20.48
C GLY A 214 11.15 22.79 21.94
N THR A 215 10.06 23.48 22.27
CA THR A 215 9.74 23.91 23.64
C THR A 215 8.80 22.95 24.38
N ALA A 216 8.11 22.06 23.69
CA ALA A 216 7.22 21.07 24.30
C ALA A 216 8.01 20.08 25.18
N LYS A 217 7.43 19.63 26.28
CA LYS A 217 8.08 18.73 27.24
C LYS A 217 7.91 17.26 26.89
N ARG A 218 6.75 16.88 26.39
CA ARG A 218 6.39 15.48 26.08
C ARG A 218 5.85 15.38 24.64
N VAL A 219 6.77 15.30 23.68
CA VAL A 219 6.39 15.18 22.28
C VAL A 219 6.11 13.72 21.94
N LEU A 220 5.06 13.48 21.15
CA LEU A 220 4.78 12.21 20.47
C LEU A 220 4.84 12.43 18.96
N ILE A 221 5.54 11.56 18.25
CA ILE A 221 5.55 11.52 16.77
C ILE A 221 4.59 10.44 16.30
N VAL A 222 3.73 10.74 15.32
CA VAL A 222 2.80 9.77 14.71
C VAL A 222 3.08 9.71 13.22
N VAL A 223 3.43 8.53 12.72
CA VAL A 223 3.78 8.33 11.32
C VAL A 223 2.77 7.47 10.57
N GLY A 224 2.47 7.86 9.34
CA GLY A 224 1.66 7.08 8.40
C GLY A 224 2.43 6.71 7.14
N GLY A 225 1.70 6.27 6.10
CA GLY A 225 2.30 5.88 4.82
C GLY A 225 3.06 6.98 4.09
N GLY A 226 2.71 8.25 4.31
CA GLY A 226 3.42 9.39 3.73
C GLY A 226 4.80 9.67 4.35
N ALA A 227 5.18 8.95 5.40
CA ALA A 227 6.49 9.05 6.04
C ALA A 227 7.49 7.97 5.58
N GLN A 228 7.09 7.03 4.70
CA GLN A 228 7.93 5.88 4.32
C GLN A 228 9.28 6.26 3.70
N ASP A 229 9.34 7.39 3.00
CA ASP A 229 10.58 7.90 2.38
C ASP A 229 11.34 8.89 3.25
N ALA A 230 10.95 9.04 4.53
CA ALA A 230 11.53 10.00 5.48
C ALA A 230 12.04 9.32 6.77
N SER A 231 12.40 8.04 6.70
CA SER A 231 12.82 7.25 7.87
C SER A 231 14.04 7.86 8.59
N ALA A 232 15.03 8.32 7.85
CA ALA A 232 16.23 8.94 8.41
C ALA A 232 15.90 10.23 9.19
N GLU A 233 15.09 11.10 8.59
CA GLU A 233 14.67 12.37 9.21
C GLU A 233 13.78 12.13 10.44
N VAL A 234 12.85 11.16 10.37
CA VAL A 234 12.01 10.78 11.51
C VAL A 234 12.86 10.25 12.66
N THR A 235 13.85 9.39 12.36
CA THR A 235 14.79 8.87 13.37
C THR A 235 15.54 10.00 14.05
N GLN A 236 16.10 10.92 13.28
CA GLN A 236 16.85 12.06 13.80
C GLN A 236 15.98 12.98 14.67
N ILE A 237 14.77 13.31 14.24
CA ILE A 237 13.83 14.14 15.01
C ILE A 237 13.41 13.42 16.31
N SER A 238 13.14 12.10 16.24
CA SER A 238 12.83 11.30 17.42
C SER A 238 13.94 11.40 18.48
N GLU A 239 15.19 11.26 18.06
CA GLU A 239 16.34 11.38 18.96
C GLU A 239 16.55 12.80 19.48
N MET A 240 16.43 13.83 18.64
CA MET A 240 16.54 15.24 19.04
C MET A 240 15.49 15.62 20.08
N LEU A 241 14.26 15.17 19.89
CA LEU A 241 13.12 15.49 20.76
C LEU A 241 12.94 14.49 21.91
N GLN A 242 13.72 13.39 21.96
CA GLN A 242 13.50 12.25 22.84
C GLN A 242 12.02 11.79 22.78
N ALA A 243 11.49 11.76 21.55
CA ALA A 243 10.08 11.57 21.28
C ALA A 243 9.81 10.14 20.76
N PRO A 244 8.91 9.39 21.44
CA PRO A 244 8.45 8.11 20.90
C PRO A 244 7.72 8.32 19.56
N VAL A 245 7.81 7.30 18.71
CA VAL A 245 7.21 7.28 17.37
C VAL A 245 6.16 6.19 17.32
N LEU A 246 4.90 6.60 17.24
CA LEU A 246 3.78 5.70 17.02
C LEU A 246 3.66 5.40 15.53
N SER A 247 3.80 4.13 15.19
CA SER A 247 3.51 3.61 13.87
C SER A 247 2.39 2.57 13.92
N TYR A 248 1.45 2.67 12.98
CA TYR A 248 0.37 1.70 12.85
C TYR A 248 0.11 1.40 11.38
N ARG A 249 -0.11 0.11 11.02
CA ARG A 249 -0.29 -0.33 9.62
C ARG A 249 0.82 0.23 8.71
N ARG A 250 0.48 1.13 7.79
CA ARG A 250 1.37 1.68 6.76
C ARG A 250 2.51 2.56 7.26
N GLY A 251 2.49 2.99 8.51
CA GLY A 251 3.61 3.70 9.15
C GLY A 251 4.70 2.76 9.68
N ARG A 252 4.44 1.43 9.74
CA ARG A 252 5.39 0.45 10.27
C ARG A 252 6.67 0.44 9.44
N GLY A 253 7.80 0.35 10.14
CA GLY A 253 9.14 0.36 9.54
C GLY A 253 9.72 1.75 9.27
N VAL A 254 8.96 2.84 9.37
CA VAL A 254 9.50 4.21 9.28
C VAL A 254 10.52 4.46 10.38
N LEU A 255 10.23 4.06 11.62
CA LEU A 255 11.22 3.87 12.66
C LEU A 255 11.36 2.36 12.92
N SER A 256 12.59 1.86 12.95
CA SER A 256 12.84 0.45 13.24
C SER A 256 12.33 0.06 14.63
N ASP A 257 11.65 -1.10 14.74
CA ASP A 257 11.20 -1.63 16.03
C ASP A 257 12.35 -2.08 16.97
N ARG A 258 13.60 -1.97 16.53
CA ARG A 258 14.78 -2.05 17.42
C ARG A 258 15.03 -0.77 18.19
N SER A 259 14.49 0.34 17.73
CA SER A 259 14.59 1.59 18.47
C SER A 259 13.72 1.54 19.74
N PRO A 260 14.24 1.94 20.89
CA PRO A 260 13.43 2.07 22.09
C PRO A 260 12.30 3.08 21.95
N PHE A 261 12.41 4.00 20.99
CA PHE A 261 11.36 4.98 20.69
C PHE A 261 10.25 4.46 19.75
N SER A 262 10.38 3.28 19.15
CA SER A 262 9.28 2.69 18.38
C SER A 262 8.19 2.16 19.32
N VAL A 263 6.96 2.64 19.16
CA VAL A 263 5.84 2.23 20.01
C VAL A 263 4.65 1.77 19.17
N ASN A 264 3.96 0.74 19.67
CA ASN A 264 2.74 0.23 19.07
C ASN A 264 1.49 1.05 19.50
N LEU A 265 0.34 0.68 18.95
CA LEU A 265 -0.90 1.43 19.12
C LEU A 265 -1.31 1.62 20.59
N PRO A 266 -1.31 0.60 21.49
CA PRO A 266 -1.67 0.78 22.88
C PRO A 266 -0.72 1.73 23.65
N ILE A 267 0.59 1.57 23.50
CA ILE A 267 1.56 2.49 24.12
C ILE A 267 1.35 3.91 23.58
N GLY A 268 1.13 4.02 22.25
CA GLY A 268 0.87 5.31 21.60
C GLY A 268 -0.37 6.01 22.14
N ARG A 269 -1.43 5.27 22.48
CA ARG A 269 -2.62 5.83 23.12
C ARG A 269 -2.32 6.40 24.51
N ASP A 270 -1.57 5.68 25.32
CA ASP A 270 -1.21 6.14 26.66
C ASP A 270 -0.35 7.41 26.56
N LEU A 271 0.65 7.41 25.66
CA LEU A 271 1.50 8.57 25.39
C LEU A 271 0.73 9.76 24.78
N TRP A 272 -0.34 9.50 24.03
CA TRP A 272 -1.22 10.54 23.50
C TRP A 272 -1.89 11.33 24.64
N GLY A 273 -2.34 10.64 25.70
CA GLY A 273 -2.89 11.26 26.90
C GLY A 273 -1.89 12.14 27.66
N GLU A 274 -0.60 11.80 27.58
CA GLU A 274 0.48 12.50 28.30
C GLU A 274 1.15 13.62 27.47
N ALA A 275 0.98 13.61 26.14
CA ALA A 275 1.68 14.53 25.24
C ALA A 275 1.17 15.97 25.38
N ASP A 276 2.08 16.94 25.32
CA ASP A 276 1.78 18.36 25.17
C ASP A 276 1.92 18.84 23.71
N ALA A 277 2.68 18.08 22.89
CA ALA A 277 2.73 18.30 21.44
C ALA A 277 2.78 16.98 20.66
N VAL A 278 2.20 16.98 19.48
CA VAL A 278 2.24 15.86 18.51
C VAL A 278 2.76 16.35 17.17
N LEU A 279 3.73 15.61 16.63
CA LEU A 279 4.13 15.75 15.22
C LEU A 279 3.53 14.59 14.42
N ALA A 280 2.55 14.88 13.57
CA ALA A 280 1.87 13.89 12.73
C ALA A 280 2.37 14.01 11.29
N ILE A 281 2.94 12.94 10.73
CA ILE A 281 3.63 12.92 9.44
C ILE A 281 2.94 11.94 8.49
N GLY A 282 2.34 12.46 7.41
CA GLY A 282 1.73 11.67 6.35
C GLY A 282 0.70 10.64 6.85
N THR A 283 -0.16 11.05 7.79
CA THR A 283 -1.16 10.20 8.44
C THR A 283 -2.52 10.89 8.55
N LYS A 284 -3.60 10.12 8.34
CA LYS A 284 -4.98 10.60 8.54
C LYS A 284 -5.34 10.83 10.01
N LEU A 285 -4.57 10.30 10.95
CA LEU A 285 -4.81 10.38 12.40
C LEU A 285 -6.16 9.78 12.89
N ASN A 286 -6.83 8.94 12.10
CA ASN A 286 -8.16 8.41 12.43
C ASN A 286 -8.23 7.75 13.81
N PRO A 287 -7.33 6.78 14.17
CA PRO A 287 -7.37 6.16 15.51
C PRO A 287 -7.12 7.16 16.63
N MET A 288 -6.28 8.18 16.37
CA MET A 288 -5.89 9.17 17.38
C MET A 288 -6.98 10.20 17.63
N THR A 289 -7.76 10.55 16.61
CA THR A 289 -8.91 11.46 16.80
C THR A 289 -10.00 10.83 17.68
N ALA A 290 -10.10 9.49 17.67
CA ALA A 290 -11.01 8.78 18.58
C ALA A 290 -10.61 8.90 20.06
N TRP A 291 -9.31 9.17 20.36
CA TRP A 291 -8.80 9.32 21.74
C TRP A 291 -8.98 10.71 22.33
N GLY A 292 -9.47 11.67 21.53
CA GLY A 292 -9.71 13.05 21.89
C GLY A 292 -8.51 13.98 21.60
N ILE A 293 -8.80 15.26 21.37
CA ILE A 293 -7.82 16.33 21.16
C ILE A 293 -8.31 17.55 21.95
N ASP A 294 -7.79 17.77 23.13
CA ASP A 294 -8.12 18.92 23.97
C ASP A 294 -7.39 20.21 23.52
N LYS A 295 -7.69 21.33 24.17
CA LYS A 295 -7.06 22.64 23.87
C LYS A 295 -5.58 22.70 24.25
N LYS A 296 -5.09 21.80 25.12
CA LYS A 296 -3.71 21.77 25.61
C LYS A 296 -2.78 21.01 24.66
N LEU A 297 -3.31 20.12 23.82
CA LEU A 297 -2.51 19.36 22.87
C LEU A 297 -2.23 20.17 21.60
N LEU A 298 -0.97 20.53 21.41
CA LEU A 298 -0.52 21.23 20.20
C LEU A 298 -0.18 20.22 19.11
N VAL A 299 -0.95 20.21 18.02
CA VAL A 299 -0.74 19.29 16.89
C VAL A 299 -0.05 20.02 15.76
N VAL A 300 1.12 19.54 15.35
CA VAL A 300 1.82 19.92 14.13
C VAL A 300 1.56 18.81 13.10
N ARG A 301 1.00 19.16 11.95
CA ARG A 301 0.71 18.19 10.87
C ARG A 301 1.55 18.48 9.65
N LEU A 302 2.22 17.45 9.16
CA LEU A 302 2.92 17.44 7.88
C LEU A 302 2.21 16.49 6.92
N ASP A 303 1.72 17.03 5.82
CA ASP A 303 1.07 16.25 4.76
C ASP A 303 1.37 16.82 3.38
N ALA A 304 1.36 15.98 2.35
CA ALA A 304 1.49 16.40 0.96
C ALA A 304 0.19 17.04 0.43
N ASP A 305 -0.97 16.65 0.99
CA ASP A 305 -2.28 17.21 0.69
C ASP A 305 -2.55 18.43 1.58
N PRO A 306 -2.76 19.62 1.00
CA PRO A 306 -3.02 20.83 1.77
C PRO A 306 -4.34 20.81 2.57
N GLU A 307 -5.30 19.99 2.18
CA GLU A 307 -6.61 19.87 2.84
C GLU A 307 -6.57 18.94 4.06
N GLU A 308 -5.70 17.94 4.01
CA GLU A 308 -5.64 16.89 5.03
C GLU A 308 -5.36 17.41 6.46
N PRO A 309 -4.42 18.36 6.69
CA PRO A 309 -4.11 18.80 8.05
C PRO A 309 -5.28 19.36 8.83
N ALA A 310 -6.23 20.03 8.16
CA ALA A 310 -7.38 20.68 8.80
C ALA A 310 -8.67 19.83 8.77
N ARG A 311 -8.65 18.64 8.18
CA ARG A 311 -9.84 17.82 7.89
C ARG A 311 -10.68 17.50 9.14
N TYR A 312 -10.05 17.19 10.27
CA TYR A 312 -10.76 16.91 11.53
C TYR A 312 -10.79 18.11 12.46
N ARG A 313 -9.67 18.82 12.56
CA ARG A 313 -9.51 20.00 13.39
C ARG A 313 -8.32 20.80 12.89
N LYS A 314 -8.41 22.13 12.94
CA LYS A 314 -7.29 23.03 12.60
C LYS A 314 -6.10 22.74 13.54
N PRO A 315 -4.93 22.36 13.01
CA PRO A 315 -3.75 22.11 13.83
C PRO A 315 -3.11 23.43 14.31
N ALA A 316 -2.21 23.33 15.27
CA ALA A 316 -1.38 24.47 15.70
C ALA A 316 -0.49 24.97 14.57
N VAL A 317 0.07 24.04 13.77
CA VAL A 317 0.85 24.34 12.56
C VAL A 317 0.58 23.29 11.48
N SER A 318 0.34 23.74 10.25
CA SER A 318 0.32 22.90 9.04
C SER A 318 1.62 23.08 8.28
N LEU A 319 2.27 21.97 7.96
CA LEU A 319 3.42 21.88 7.05
C LEU A 319 2.93 21.15 5.80
N ILE A 320 3.06 21.77 4.63
CA ILE A 320 2.57 21.19 3.37
C ILE A 320 3.74 20.86 2.45
N GLY A 321 3.85 19.60 2.06
CA GLY A 321 4.89 19.12 1.14
C GLY A 321 5.31 17.67 1.40
N ASP A 322 6.30 17.23 0.63
CA ASP A 322 6.92 15.91 0.80
C ASP A 322 7.63 15.82 2.15
N ALA A 323 7.46 14.70 2.85
CA ALA A 323 7.92 14.55 4.22
C ALA A 323 9.43 14.80 4.38
N ALA A 324 10.29 14.11 3.64
CA ALA A 324 11.74 14.18 3.83
C ALA A 324 12.30 15.60 3.64
N PRO A 325 12.02 16.35 2.57
CA PRO A 325 12.58 17.71 2.42
C PRO A 325 12.05 18.69 3.46
N VAL A 326 10.78 18.59 3.88
CA VAL A 326 10.20 19.44 4.93
C VAL A 326 10.83 19.12 6.28
N LEU A 327 11.01 17.83 6.61
CA LEU A 327 11.62 17.41 7.87
C LEU A 327 13.09 17.80 7.96
N ARG A 328 13.87 17.78 6.86
CA ARG A 328 15.24 18.31 6.87
C ARG A 328 15.27 19.78 7.30
N LYS A 329 14.37 20.62 6.76
CA LYS A 329 14.24 22.01 7.19
C LYS A 329 13.81 22.16 8.65
N LEU A 330 12.93 21.25 9.10
CA LEU A 330 12.50 21.22 10.50
C LEU A 330 13.65 20.84 11.45
N ILE A 331 14.51 19.89 11.06
CA ILE A 331 15.73 19.51 11.80
C ILE A 331 16.64 20.71 11.98
N ASP A 332 16.94 21.45 10.89
CA ASP A 332 17.78 22.66 10.94
C ASP A 332 17.21 23.73 11.87
N ALA A 333 15.88 23.88 11.89
CA ALA A 333 15.20 24.83 12.76
C ALA A 333 15.17 24.37 14.23
N LEU A 334 14.95 23.06 14.47
CA LEU A 334 14.97 22.46 15.80
C LEU A 334 16.35 22.56 16.46
N ALA A 335 17.43 22.45 15.71
CA ALA A 335 18.77 22.62 16.24
C ALA A 335 19.00 23.96 16.97
N LYS A 336 18.18 24.98 16.64
CA LYS A 336 18.25 26.33 17.21
C LYS A 336 17.24 26.56 18.35
N THR A 337 16.20 25.74 18.45
CA THR A 337 15.05 26.00 19.35
C THR A 337 14.79 24.88 20.35
N ASN A 338 15.44 23.72 20.19
CA ASN A 338 15.19 22.56 21.03
C ASN A 338 15.77 22.78 22.44
N ILE A 339 14.94 22.59 23.46
CA ILE A 339 15.39 22.61 24.86
C ILE A 339 16.24 21.38 25.18
N LYS A 340 17.10 21.47 26.20
CA LYS A 340 17.80 20.31 26.74
C LYS A 340 16.79 19.29 27.29
N ARG A 341 16.89 18.02 26.87
CA ARG A 341 15.97 16.95 27.23
C ARG A 341 16.67 15.86 28.05
N VAL A 342 15.92 15.31 29.00
CA VAL A 342 16.31 14.07 29.66
C VAL A 342 15.99 12.91 28.74
N SER A 343 16.84 11.88 28.74
CA SER A 343 16.60 10.66 27.96
C SER A 343 15.33 9.95 28.43
N ARG A 344 14.51 9.54 27.46
CA ARG A 344 13.30 8.74 27.71
C ARG A 344 13.46 7.28 27.29
N ARG A 345 14.70 6.85 27.00
CA ARG A 345 14.96 5.48 26.54
C ARG A 345 14.51 4.42 27.54
N GLU A 346 14.86 4.60 28.78
CA GLU A 346 14.50 3.70 29.89
C GLU A 346 12.98 3.61 30.07
N GLU A 347 12.31 4.79 30.15
CA GLU A 347 10.85 4.86 30.19
C GLU A 347 10.19 4.06 29.04
N MET A 348 10.70 4.22 27.81
CA MET A 348 10.13 3.50 26.65
C MET A 348 10.40 2.00 26.68
N GLN A 349 11.57 1.57 27.11
CA GLN A 349 11.90 0.15 27.29
C GLN A 349 11.01 -0.52 28.33
N GLU A 350 10.75 0.14 29.44
CA GLU A 350 9.84 -0.35 30.48
C GLU A 350 8.41 -0.48 29.95
N ARG A 351 7.90 0.55 29.21
CA ARG A 351 6.58 0.52 28.57
C ARG A 351 6.47 -0.61 27.55
N GLN A 352 7.50 -0.82 26.72
CA GLN A 352 7.55 -1.92 25.77
C GLN A 352 7.55 -3.29 26.47
N ALA A 353 8.30 -3.45 27.55
CA ALA A 353 8.34 -4.68 28.33
C ALA A 353 6.98 -4.97 28.99
N ALA A 354 6.36 -3.98 29.60
CA ALA A 354 5.01 -4.09 30.16
C ALA A 354 3.97 -4.44 29.10
N MET A 355 4.07 -3.84 27.91
CA MET A 355 3.15 -4.12 26.80
C MET A 355 3.33 -5.55 26.27
N ARG A 356 4.56 -6.06 26.14
CA ARG A 356 4.79 -7.46 25.77
C ARG A 356 4.11 -8.44 26.72
N LYS A 357 4.14 -8.18 28.03
CA LYS A 357 3.41 -8.99 29.02
C LYS A 357 1.89 -8.91 28.80
N ARG A 358 1.34 -7.72 28.50
CA ARG A 358 -0.10 -7.56 28.21
C ARG A 358 -0.51 -8.30 26.92
N LEU A 359 0.31 -8.19 25.87
CA LEU A 359 0.07 -8.87 24.59
C LEU A 359 0.22 -10.40 24.68
N ALA A 360 0.76 -10.96 25.79
CA ALA A 360 0.84 -12.41 25.99
C ALA A 360 -0.55 -13.10 25.96
N LYS A 361 -1.65 -12.36 26.15
CA LYS A 361 -3.00 -12.85 25.91
C LYS A 361 -3.22 -13.31 24.45
N LEU A 362 -2.42 -12.79 23.50
CA LEU A 362 -2.42 -13.16 22.09
C LEU A 362 -1.34 -14.22 21.80
N ALA A 363 -0.96 -15.05 22.78
CA ALA A 363 0.15 -16.01 22.65
C ALA A 363 0.08 -16.92 21.42
N PRO A 364 -1.09 -17.50 21.02
CA PRO A 364 -1.13 -18.30 19.80
C PRO A 364 -0.72 -17.51 18.56
N GLN A 365 -1.26 -16.30 18.38
CA GLN A 365 -0.93 -15.44 17.24
C GLN A 365 0.55 -15.01 17.29
N LEU A 366 1.02 -14.55 18.44
CA LEU A 366 2.40 -14.10 18.60
C LEU A 366 3.42 -15.20 18.36
N GLY A 367 3.12 -16.44 18.77
CA GLY A 367 4.00 -17.59 18.51
C GLY A 367 4.19 -17.83 17.00
N PHE A 368 3.13 -17.76 16.20
CA PHE A 368 3.25 -17.86 14.75
C PHE A 368 3.99 -16.66 14.15
N LEU A 369 3.72 -15.43 14.63
CA LEU A 369 4.40 -14.23 14.17
C LEU A 369 5.90 -14.24 14.48
N ASP A 370 6.30 -14.75 15.65
CA ASP A 370 7.69 -14.92 16.05
C ASP A 370 8.39 -15.97 15.16
N ALA A 371 7.71 -17.07 14.82
CA ALA A 371 8.20 -18.07 13.88
C ALA A 371 8.46 -17.46 12.49
N ILE A 372 7.53 -16.64 12.00
CA ILE A 372 7.67 -15.91 10.74
C ILE A 372 8.84 -14.93 10.82
N ARG A 373 8.92 -14.12 11.87
CA ARG A 373 9.99 -13.13 12.02
C ARG A 373 11.38 -13.75 12.10
N ALA A 374 11.50 -14.94 12.69
CA ALA A 374 12.77 -15.64 12.84
C ALA A 374 13.37 -16.11 11.48
N GLU A 375 12.53 -16.39 10.50
CA GLU A 375 12.96 -16.89 9.18
C GLU A 375 12.91 -15.83 8.07
N LEU A 376 12.07 -14.79 8.19
CA LEU A 376 12.01 -13.71 7.22
C LEU A 376 13.16 -12.71 7.47
N PRO A 377 14.04 -12.42 6.49
CA PRO A 377 15.09 -11.41 6.64
C PRO A 377 14.56 -10.02 7.04
N GLU A 378 15.43 -9.15 7.54
CA GLU A 378 15.03 -7.80 7.99
C GLU A 378 14.46 -6.92 6.88
N ASP A 379 14.89 -7.13 5.65
CA ASP A 379 14.40 -6.48 4.43
C ASP A 379 13.37 -7.31 3.68
N GLY A 380 13.07 -8.52 4.14
CA GLY A 380 11.97 -9.32 3.65
C GLY A 380 10.64 -8.64 3.88
N ILE A 381 9.72 -8.78 2.93
CA ILE A 381 8.42 -8.10 2.94
C ILE A 381 7.36 -9.02 3.52
N PHE A 382 6.67 -8.55 4.55
CA PHE A 382 5.51 -9.21 5.14
C PHE A 382 4.23 -8.51 4.67
N VAL A 383 3.32 -9.28 4.08
CA VAL A 383 2.01 -8.81 3.63
C VAL A 383 0.93 -9.39 4.54
N ASP A 384 0.24 -8.52 5.29
CA ASP A 384 -0.86 -8.95 6.15
C ASP A 384 -2.17 -9.07 5.36
N GLU A 385 -3.11 -9.81 5.93
CA GLU A 385 -4.50 -9.92 5.46
C GLU A 385 -5.44 -9.64 6.63
N VAL A 386 -6.72 -9.47 6.35
CA VAL A 386 -7.79 -9.32 7.35
C VAL A 386 -8.10 -10.66 7.98
N THR A 387 -7.24 -11.08 8.92
CA THR A 387 -7.29 -12.38 9.60
C THR A 387 -7.08 -12.22 11.09
N GLN A 388 -7.36 -13.27 11.89
CA GLN A 388 -7.07 -13.29 13.31
C GLN A 388 -5.58 -12.98 13.58
N LEU A 389 -4.68 -13.49 12.72
CA LEU A 389 -3.26 -13.25 12.82
C LEU A 389 -2.87 -11.83 12.33
N GLY A 390 -3.50 -11.34 11.27
CA GLY A 390 -3.22 -10.02 10.70
C GLY A 390 -3.48 -8.89 11.70
N PHE A 391 -4.57 -8.95 12.45
CA PHE A 391 -4.84 -7.97 13.49
C PHE A 391 -3.79 -7.98 14.61
N ALA A 392 -3.32 -9.16 15.01
CA ALA A 392 -2.23 -9.29 15.98
C ALA A 392 -0.88 -8.81 15.41
N ALA A 393 -0.62 -9.07 14.11
CA ALA A 393 0.60 -8.61 13.43
C ALA A 393 0.73 -7.08 13.43
N ARG A 394 -0.37 -6.36 13.29
CA ARG A 394 -0.39 -4.88 13.37
C ARG A 394 0.05 -4.35 14.73
N LEU A 395 -0.02 -5.15 15.78
CA LEU A 395 0.36 -4.81 17.16
C LEU A 395 1.75 -5.34 17.56
N GLY A 396 2.10 -6.55 17.12
CA GLY A 396 3.22 -7.30 17.69
C GLY A 396 4.27 -7.83 16.72
N PHE A 397 4.05 -7.80 15.38
CA PHE A 397 5.08 -8.26 14.44
C PHE A 397 6.22 -7.23 14.31
N PRO A 398 7.49 -7.55 14.59
CA PRO A 398 8.59 -6.58 14.48
C PRO A 398 8.90 -6.19 13.03
N VAL A 399 8.99 -4.88 12.76
CA VAL A 399 9.31 -4.32 11.44
C VAL A 399 10.54 -3.41 11.54
N TYR A 400 11.54 -3.67 10.70
CA TYR A 400 12.84 -3.02 10.85
C TYR A 400 13.17 -1.99 9.78
N LYS A 401 12.53 -2.08 8.60
CA LYS A 401 12.80 -1.21 7.45
C LYS A 401 11.50 -0.67 6.85
N PRO A 402 11.54 0.50 6.21
CA PRO A 402 10.41 1.01 5.44
C PRO A 402 9.98 0.04 4.34
N ARG A 403 8.67 0.03 4.00
CA ARG A 403 8.08 -0.76 2.91
C ARG A 403 8.21 -2.29 3.07
N THR A 404 8.55 -2.79 4.27
CA THR A 404 8.64 -4.23 4.56
C THR A 404 7.43 -4.79 5.32
N PHE A 405 6.42 -3.95 5.59
CA PHE A 405 5.14 -4.36 6.16
C PHE A 405 4.00 -3.75 5.32
N LEU A 406 3.37 -4.57 4.48
CA LEU A 406 2.27 -4.15 3.64
C LEU A 406 0.96 -4.57 4.29
N SER A 407 0.11 -3.59 4.60
CA SER A 407 -1.18 -3.79 5.25
C SER A 407 -2.25 -3.05 4.46
N PRO A 408 -3.46 -3.60 4.27
CA PRO A 408 -4.52 -2.92 3.54
C PRO A 408 -4.85 -1.59 4.21
N GLY A 409 -5.13 -0.58 3.41
CA GLY A 409 -5.49 0.74 3.91
C GLY A 409 -6.80 0.72 4.71
N PHE A 410 -7.54 1.80 4.70
CA PHE A 410 -8.83 1.86 5.40
C PHE A 410 -9.96 1.09 4.69
N GLN A 411 -9.73 0.55 3.50
CA GLN A 411 -10.68 -0.37 2.85
C GLN A 411 -10.73 -1.70 3.60
N ASP A 412 -9.59 -2.20 4.07
CA ASP A 412 -9.46 -3.39 4.91
C ASP A 412 -10.25 -4.58 4.36
N ASN A 413 -10.17 -4.79 3.05
CA ASN A 413 -10.95 -5.77 2.29
C ASN A 413 -10.26 -7.13 2.21
N LEU A 414 -11.06 -8.19 2.22
CA LEU A 414 -10.62 -9.56 2.01
C LEU A 414 -10.08 -9.78 0.59
N GLY A 415 -9.16 -10.72 0.43
CA GLY A 415 -8.62 -11.13 -0.87
C GLY A 415 -7.52 -10.23 -1.42
N TRP A 416 -7.11 -9.20 -0.69
CA TRP A 416 -6.02 -8.34 -1.12
C TRP A 416 -4.64 -8.99 -0.95
N GLY A 417 -4.46 -9.85 0.07
CA GLY A 417 -3.16 -10.31 0.56
C GLY A 417 -2.35 -11.08 -0.45
N TYR A 418 -2.90 -12.20 -0.98
CA TYR A 418 -2.15 -13.11 -1.85
C TYR A 418 -1.72 -12.44 -3.17
N ALA A 419 -2.63 -11.85 -3.92
CA ALA A 419 -2.32 -11.24 -5.21
C ALA A 419 -1.43 -9.99 -5.06
N THR A 420 -1.61 -9.21 -3.98
CA THR A 420 -0.71 -8.08 -3.66
C THR A 420 0.70 -8.58 -3.37
N ALA A 421 0.84 -9.67 -2.62
CA ALA A 421 2.14 -10.27 -2.34
C ALA A 421 2.82 -10.81 -3.60
N LEU A 422 2.07 -11.36 -4.55
CA LEU A 422 2.60 -11.77 -5.86
C LEU A 422 3.23 -10.59 -6.60
N GLY A 423 2.52 -9.46 -6.67
CA GLY A 423 3.05 -8.26 -7.28
C GLY A 423 4.28 -7.70 -6.56
N ALA A 424 4.26 -7.70 -5.23
CA ALA A 424 5.40 -7.29 -4.43
C ALA A 424 6.62 -8.19 -4.67
N GLN A 425 6.44 -9.52 -4.71
CA GLN A 425 7.53 -10.48 -4.97
C GLN A 425 8.06 -10.37 -6.39
N HIS A 426 7.19 -10.14 -7.37
CA HIS A 426 7.62 -9.94 -8.74
C HIS A 426 8.49 -8.67 -8.88
N ALA A 427 8.07 -7.58 -8.27
CA ALA A 427 8.79 -6.30 -8.33
C ALA A 427 10.03 -6.23 -7.41
N ARG A 428 10.10 -7.08 -6.38
CA ARG A 428 11.20 -7.20 -5.42
C ARG A 428 11.73 -8.63 -5.39
N SER A 429 12.23 -9.09 -6.53
CA SER A 429 12.85 -10.41 -6.67
C SER A 429 14.17 -10.57 -5.88
N ASP A 430 14.72 -9.46 -5.41
CA ASP A 430 15.95 -9.36 -4.59
C ASP A 430 15.75 -9.81 -3.13
N VAL A 431 14.52 -9.72 -2.61
CA VAL A 431 14.18 -10.10 -1.23
C VAL A 431 12.99 -11.06 -1.19
N PRO A 432 12.88 -11.93 -0.17
CA PRO A 432 11.70 -12.76 -0.03
C PRO A 432 10.48 -11.95 0.39
N VAL A 433 9.33 -12.30 -0.19
CA VAL A 433 8.02 -11.80 0.23
C VAL A 433 7.22 -12.96 0.82
N LEU A 434 6.53 -12.70 1.91
CA LEU A 434 5.66 -13.64 2.58
C LEU A 434 4.30 -13.01 2.80
N SER A 435 3.21 -13.74 2.49
CA SER A 435 1.86 -13.32 2.85
C SER A 435 1.25 -14.24 3.88
N ILE A 436 0.50 -13.66 4.82
CA ILE A 436 -0.46 -14.39 5.64
C ILE A 436 -1.85 -14.18 5.10
N ASN A 437 -2.66 -15.23 5.11
CA ASN A 437 -4.04 -15.19 4.62
C ASN A 437 -4.93 -16.03 5.55
N GLY A 438 -6.19 -15.66 5.69
CA GLY A 438 -7.22 -16.56 6.20
C GLY A 438 -7.78 -17.38 5.03
N ASP A 439 -8.35 -18.54 5.33
CA ASP A 439 -8.95 -19.41 4.34
C ASP A 439 -10.03 -18.71 3.50
N GLY A 440 -10.92 -17.94 4.15
CA GLY A 440 -11.95 -17.18 3.45
C GLY A 440 -11.36 -16.10 2.54
N GLY A 441 -10.37 -15.33 3.02
CA GLY A 441 -9.73 -14.27 2.23
C GLY A 441 -8.88 -14.82 1.08
N PHE A 442 -8.15 -15.91 1.31
CA PHE A 442 -7.29 -16.54 0.30
C PHE A 442 -8.06 -16.94 -0.96
N LEU A 443 -9.26 -17.52 -0.80
CA LEU A 443 -10.05 -18.00 -1.94
C LEU A 443 -10.54 -16.90 -2.88
N TYR A 444 -10.51 -15.62 -2.49
CA TYR A 444 -10.84 -14.50 -3.39
C TYR A 444 -9.85 -14.35 -4.56
N THR A 445 -8.58 -14.71 -4.36
CA THR A 445 -7.51 -14.54 -5.37
C THR A 445 -6.59 -15.76 -5.46
N SER A 446 -6.98 -16.90 -4.91
CA SER A 446 -6.19 -18.14 -4.89
C SER A 446 -5.93 -18.74 -6.27
N ASN A 447 -6.79 -18.45 -7.27
CA ASN A 447 -6.57 -18.78 -8.68
C ASN A 447 -5.28 -18.20 -9.24
N GLU A 448 -4.72 -17.16 -8.62
CA GLU A 448 -3.43 -16.58 -8.99
C GLU A 448 -2.23 -17.47 -8.60
N LEU A 449 -2.46 -18.64 -7.96
CA LEU A 449 -1.46 -19.72 -7.91
C LEU A 449 -1.00 -20.11 -9.31
N ALA A 450 -1.93 -20.14 -10.28
CA ALA A 450 -1.58 -20.36 -11.69
C ALA A 450 -0.63 -19.27 -12.23
N THR A 451 -0.86 -18.02 -11.86
CA THR A 451 0.02 -16.89 -12.23
C THR A 451 1.39 -17.03 -11.59
N ALA A 452 1.45 -17.38 -10.30
CA ALA A 452 2.69 -17.59 -9.57
C ALA A 452 3.55 -18.67 -10.24
N VAL A 453 2.94 -19.81 -10.57
CA VAL A 453 3.63 -20.95 -11.20
C VAL A 453 4.07 -20.61 -12.63
N HIS A 454 3.17 -20.02 -13.43
CA HIS A 454 3.46 -19.66 -14.82
C HIS A 454 4.64 -18.69 -14.93
N HIS A 455 4.64 -17.65 -14.11
CA HIS A 455 5.68 -16.62 -14.12
C HIS A 455 6.85 -16.92 -13.18
N LYS A 456 6.84 -18.09 -12.52
CA LYS A 456 7.89 -18.54 -11.57
C LYS A 456 8.15 -17.50 -10.46
N ILE A 457 7.09 -16.93 -9.89
CA ILE A 457 7.18 -15.94 -8.82
C ILE A 457 7.34 -16.67 -7.48
N PRO A 458 8.49 -16.61 -6.81
CA PRO A 458 8.80 -17.44 -5.64
C PRO A 458 8.15 -16.91 -4.34
N LEU A 459 6.85 -16.65 -4.38
CA LEU A 459 6.10 -16.21 -3.22
C LEU A 459 5.86 -17.37 -2.26
N THR A 460 6.11 -17.16 -0.98
CA THR A 460 5.66 -18.06 0.10
C THR A 460 4.39 -17.48 0.73
N ALA A 461 3.27 -18.16 0.56
CA ALA A 461 1.99 -17.80 1.19
C ALA A 461 1.68 -18.76 2.34
N ILE A 462 1.11 -18.23 3.43
CA ILE A 462 0.61 -19.01 4.56
C ILE A 462 -0.90 -18.82 4.61
N VAL A 463 -1.65 -19.92 4.68
CA VAL A 463 -3.11 -19.92 4.87
C VAL A 463 -3.42 -20.48 6.25
N PHE A 464 -3.97 -19.64 7.12
CA PHE A 464 -4.51 -20.02 8.41
C PHE A 464 -5.97 -20.47 8.21
N VAL A 465 -6.25 -21.72 8.54
CA VAL A 465 -7.53 -22.39 8.25
C VAL A 465 -8.30 -22.58 9.55
N ASP A 466 -9.32 -21.77 9.77
CA ASP A 466 -10.25 -21.89 10.91
C ASP A 466 -11.69 -22.25 10.48
N GLY A 467 -11.94 -22.42 9.18
CA GLY A 467 -13.24 -22.80 8.64
C GLY A 467 -14.32 -21.73 8.81
N ALA A 468 -13.92 -20.45 8.94
CA ALA A 468 -14.90 -19.39 9.18
C ALA A 468 -14.41 -18.00 8.68
N PHE A 469 -15.35 -17.08 8.47
CA PHE A 469 -15.07 -15.67 8.55
C PHE A 469 -14.95 -15.27 10.03
N GLY A 470 -13.80 -15.61 10.64
CA GLY A 470 -13.62 -15.68 12.09
C GLY A 470 -13.96 -14.40 12.84
N ASN A 471 -13.65 -13.20 12.30
CA ASN A 471 -14.02 -11.94 12.93
C ASN A 471 -15.55 -11.69 12.89
N VAL A 472 -16.20 -12.01 11.76
CA VAL A 472 -17.66 -11.87 11.60
C VAL A 472 -18.37 -12.84 12.55
N LYS A 473 -17.92 -14.09 12.58
CA LYS A 473 -18.47 -15.13 13.48
C LYS A 473 -18.40 -14.70 14.95
N ARG A 474 -17.24 -14.19 15.39
CA ARG A 474 -17.05 -13.68 16.74
C ARG A 474 -18.00 -12.53 17.06
N ILE A 475 -18.18 -11.55 16.16
CA ILE A 475 -19.12 -10.44 16.35
C ILE A 475 -20.55 -10.97 16.51
N GLN A 476 -20.96 -11.96 15.72
CA GLN A 476 -22.27 -12.62 15.84
C GLN A 476 -22.42 -13.33 17.20
N GLN A 477 -21.37 -13.94 17.70
CA GLN A 477 -21.35 -14.57 19.03
C GLN A 477 -21.47 -13.54 20.16
N GLU A 478 -20.61 -12.53 20.15
CA GLU A 478 -20.45 -11.59 21.25
C GLU A 478 -21.60 -10.55 21.32
N HIS A 479 -22.08 -10.07 20.17
CA HIS A 479 -23.01 -8.94 20.11
C HIS A 479 -24.41 -9.30 19.64
N TYR A 480 -24.61 -10.48 19.04
CA TYR A 480 -25.90 -10.87 18.47
C TYR A 480 -26.44 -12.17 19.06
N GLY A 481 -26.10 -12.48 20.33
CA GLY A 481 -26.64 -13.62 21.06
C GLY A 481 -26.38 -14.97 20.38
N ASN A 482 -25.17 -15.15 19.84
CA ASN A 482 -24.72 -16.39 19.16
C ASN A 482 -25.62 -16.81 17.96
N ARG A 483 -26.26 -15.83 17.31
CA ARG A 483 -27.03 -16.08 16.08
C ARG A 483 -26.11 -16.10 14.88
N LEU A 484 -25.53 -17.26 14.57
CA LEU A 484 -24.57 -17.46 13.49
C LEU A 484 -25.28 -17.62 12.15
N ILE A 485 -24.89 -16.86 11.16
CA ILE A 485 -25.37 -16.97 9.79
C ILE A 485 -24.26 -16.56 8.80
N ALA A 486 -24.05 -17.35 7.76
CA ALA A 486 -23.12 -17.11 6.65
C ALA A 486 -21.66 -16.86 7.10
N SER A 487 -21.26 -17.36 8.26
CA SER A 487 -19.93 -17.17 8.82
C SER A 487 -19.08 -18.44 8.83
N ASP A 488 -19.69 -19.63 8.66
CA ASP A 488 -18.97 -20.90 8.53
C ASP A 488 -18.56 -21.14 7.08
N LEU A 489 -17.39 -21.75 6.87
CA LEU A 489 -16.84 -22.04 5.56
C LEU A 489 -16.57 -23.53 5.37
N THR A 490 -16.85 -24.03 4.17
CA THR A 490 -16.39 -25.34 3.70
C THR A 490 -15.25 -25.10 2.71
N ASN A 491 -14.06 -25.55 3.06
CA ASN A 491 -12.85 -25.30 2.31
C ASN A 491 -12.42 -26.51 1.45
N PRO A 492 -11.70 -26.31 0.36
CA PRO A 492 -10.99 -27.39 -0.31
C PRO A 492 -9.85 -27.90 0.57
N ASP A 493 -9.31 -29.07 0.23
CA ASP A 493 -7.99 -29.46 0.72
C ASP A 493 -6.91 -28.53 0.10
N PHE A 494 -6.45 -27.54 0.86
CA PHE A 494 -5.50 -26.54 0.37
C PHE A 494 -4.14 -27.13 -0.02
N MET A 495 -3.74 -28.29 0.50
CA MET A 495 -2.53 -28.99 0.06
C MET A 495 -2.68 -29.45 -1.39
N ARG A 496 -3.72 -30.25 -1.63
CA ARG A 496 -4.04 -30.74 -2.99
C ARG A 496 -4.38 -29.59 -3.94
N TYR A 497 -5.03 -28.55 -3.43
CA TYR A 497 -5.34 -27.36 -4.22
C TYR A 497 -4.06 -26.70 -4.75
N ALA A 498 -3.07 -26.46 -3.91
CA ALA A 498 -1.80 -25.87 -4.33
C ALA A 498 -1.02 -26.79 -5.29
N GLU A 499 -0.94 -28.08 -4.99
CA GLU A 499 -0.28 -29.11 -5.81
C GLU A 499 -0.90 -29.22 -7.21
N SER A 500 -2.23 -29.05 -7.32
CA SER A 500 -2.94 -29.08 -8.60
C SER A 500 -2.53 -27.96 -9.57
N PHE A 501 -2.00 -26.85 -9.06
CA PHE A 501 -1.39 -25.78 -9.85
C PHE A 501 0.11 -26.00 -10.12
N GLY A 502 0.74 -26.99 -9.48
CA GLY A 502 2.18 -27.19 -9.52
C GLY A 502 2.97 -26.34 -8.51
N ALA A 503 2.30 -25.76 -7.52
CA ALA A 503 2.95 -25.07 -6.43
C ALA A 503 3.38 -26.04 -5.31
N ARG A 504 4.47 -25.71 -4.60
CA ARG A 504 4.88 -26.46 -3.42
C ARG A 504 3.83 -26.30 -2.31
N ALA A 505 3.48 -27.41 -1.67
CA ALA A 505 2.57 -27.40 -0.53
C ALA A 505 3.24 -27.99 0.72
N GLU A 506 3.04 -27.33 1.86
CA GLU A 506 3.52 -27.80 3.16
C GLU A 506 2.43 -27.62 4.23
N ARG A 507 2.45 -28.44 5.26
CA ARG A 507 1.52 -28.33 6.39
C ARG A 507 2.31 -28.04 7.68
N ALA A 508 1.79 -27.14 8.51
CA ALA A 508 2.35 -26.85 9.81
C ALA A 508 1.25 -26.84 10.87
N ALA A 509 1.44 -27.59 11.95
CA ALA A 509 0.44 -27.71 13.03
C ALA A 509 0.64 -26.67 14.14
N ASP A 510 1.84 -26.11 14.26
CA ASP A 510 2.23 -25.22 15.36
C ASP A 510 3.34 -24.25 14.90
N PRO A 511 3.73 -23.26 15.72
CA PRO A 511 4.78 -22.31 15.37
C PRO A 511 6.14 -22.93 15.04
N ALA A 512 6.54 -24.04 15.67
CA ALA A 512 7.83 -24.69 15.42
C ALA A 512 7.83 -25.40 14.06
N ALA A 513 6.72 -26.09 13.75
CA ALA A 513 6.49 -26.70 12.44
C ALA A 513 6.42 -25.62 11.33
N LEU A 514 5.73 -24.50 11.60
CA LEU A 514 5.68 -23.37 10.65
C LEU A 514 7.08 -22.81 10.38
N ARG A 515 7.88 -22.62 11.40
CA ARG A 515 9.27 -22.15 11.25
C ARG A 515 10.08 -23.07 10.35
N THR A 516 9.93 -24.39 10.53
CA THR A 516 10.62 -25.40 9.72
C THR A 516 10.15 -25.39 8.27
N ALA A 517 8.84 -25.30 8.03
CA ALA A 517 8.25 -25.21 6.70
C ALA A 517 8.70 -23.93 5.96
N LEU A 518 8.67 -22.79 6.67
CA LEU A 518 9.14 -21.51 6.13
C LEU A 518 10.58 -21.58 5.64
N ARG A 519 11.47 -22.14 6.44
CA ARG A 519 12.88 -22.29 6.05
C ARG A 519 13.03 -23.08 4.75
N ARG A 520 12.25 -24.17 4.58
CA ARG A 520 12.28 -24.99 3.37
C ARG A 520 11.70 -24.22 2.16
N CYS A 521 10.55 -23.58 2.33
CA CYS A 521 9.89 -22.84 1.24
C CYS A 521 10.73 -21.63 0.79
N LEU A 522 11.28 -20.85 1.72
CA LEU A 522 12.13 -19.70 1.38
C LEU A 522 13.44 -20.12 0.69
N ALA A 523 14.02 -21.26 1.09
CA ALA A 523 15.23 -21.80 0.45
C ALA A 523 14.96 -22.34 -0.96
N ALA A 524 13.79 -22.94 -1.18
CA ALA A 524 13.41 -23.51 -2.49
C ALA A 524 13.25 -22.45 -3.58
N ARG A 525 12.88 -21.20 -3.21
CA ARG A 525 12.63 -20.08 -4.16
C ARG A 525 11.65 -20.46 -5.28
N GLU A 526 10.56 -21.10 -4.90
CA GLU A 526 9.47 -21.50 -5.79
C GLU A 526 8.11 -21.10 -5.20
N PRO A 527 7.03 -20.98 -6.01
CA PRO A 527 5.69 -20.71 -5.50
C PRO A 527 5.31 -21.74 -4.43
N SER A 528 5.03 -21.27 -3.21
CA SER A 528 4.83 -22.16 -2.07
C SER A 528 3.60 -21.75 -1.26
N LEU A 529 2.82 -22.74 -0.81
CA LEU A 529 1.70 -22.56 0.10
C LEU A 529 1.94 -23.39 1.38
N ILE A 530 1.89 -22.73 2.53
CA ILE A 530 1.93 -23.40 3.84
C ILE A 530 0.55 -23.35 4.45
N VAL A 531 -0.02 -24.49 4.76
CA VAL A 531 -1.36 -24.65 5.34
C VAL A 531 -1.24 -24.83 6.85
N VAL A 532 -1.86 -23.95 7.62
CA VAL A 532 -1.83 -23.95 9.08
C VAL A 532 -3.25 -24.06 9.63
N PRO A 533 -3.71 -25.26 10.00
CA PRO A 533 -4.98 -25.42 10.70
C PRO A 533 -4.92 -24.76 12.08
N VAL A 534 -5.93 -23.97 12.40
CA VAL A 534 -6.02 -23.27 13.68
C VAL A 534 -7.46 -23.28 14.20
N GLU A 535 -7.58 -23.11 15.51
CA GLU A 535 -8.86 -22.84 16.15
C GLU A 535 -9.12 -21.32 16.27
N ALA A 536 -10.26 -20.95 16.84
CA ALA A 536 -10.55 -19.56 17.17
C ALA A 536 -9.49 -19.01 18.14
N MET A 537 -8.86 -17.91 17.76
CA MET A 537 -7.80 -17.28 18.53
C MET A 537 -8.34 -16.14 19.41
N PRO A 538 -7.63 -15.77 20.50
CA PRO A 538 -7.99 -14.64 21.34
C PRO A 538 -8.16 -13.34 20.56
N SER A 539 -9.14 -12.54 20.96
CA SER A 539 -9.48 -11.27 20.30
C SER A 539 -8.42 -10.18 20.56
N PRO A 540 -7.90 -9.50 19.53
CA PRO A 540 -6.98 -8.38 19.70
C PRO A 540 -7.69 -7.04 19.91
N TRP A 541 -9.02 -6.98 19.90
CA TRP A 541 -9.78 -5.74 19.82
C TRP A 541 -9.63 -4.83 21.04
N GLU A 542 -9.39 -5.36 22.24
CA GLU A 542 -9.08 -4.57 23.42
C GLU A 542 -7.82 -3.70 23.25
N PHE A 543 -6.90 -4.08 22.38
CA PHE A 543 -5.67 -3.35 22.05
C PHE A 543 -5.83 -2.41 20.85
N ILE A 544 -6.93 -2.50 20.11
CA ILE A 544 -7.20 -1.71 18.90
C ILE A 544 -8.30 -0.68 19.17
N HIS A 545 -9.42 -1.09 19.75
CA HIS A 545 -10.55 -0.23 20.08
C HIS A 545 -10.45 0.24 21.54
N MET A 546 -9.62 1.23 21.77
CA MET A 546 -9.38 1.76 23.12
C MET A 546 -10.20 3.04 23.36
N PRO A 547 -10.71 3.26 24.59
CA PRO A 547 -11.51 4.42 24.93
C PRO A 547 -10.71 5.72 24.85
N ARG A 548 -11.41 6.84 24.82
CA ARG A 548 -10.81 8.17 24.90
C ARG A 548 -9.95 8.31 26.16
N ASN A 549 -8.90 9.11 26.07
CA ASN A 549 -8.05 9.47 27.21
C ASN A 549 -7.74 10.98 27.26
N ARG A 550 -8.40 11.77 26.39
CA ARG A 550 -8.45 13.22 26.46
C ARG A 550 -9.89 13.70 26.29
N ASP A 551 -10.25 14.78 26.99
CA ASP A 551 -11.50 15.50 26.79
C ASP A 551 -11.47 16.25 25.44
N VAL A 552 -12.63 16.51 24.85
CA VAL A 552 -12.78 17.20 23.54
C VAL A 552 -13.00 18.70 23.77
#